data_56e7758649f72e2acdc0fddbcb43e26c
#
_entry.id   56e7758649f72e2acdc0fddbcb43e26c
#
_cell.length_a   1.000
_cell.length_b   1.000
_cell.length_c   1.000
_cell.angle_alpha   90.00
_cell.angle_beta   90.00
_cell.angle_gamma   90.00
#
_symmetry.space_group_name_H-M   'P 1'
#
loop_
_entity.id
_entity.type
_entity.pdbx_description
1 polymer ?
#
loop_
_entity_poly.entity_id
_entity_poly.type
_entity_poly.pdbx_seq_one_letter_code
_entity_poly.pdbx_strand_id
1 'polypeptide(L)'
;VVGSGVIQLNIVIGTIIASFLPVGAISHIYYADRLNQLPLAIFGIALGIVLLPSLSKAIKQSDQETTNNIQNRSIEFSLLISLPSAIGLFILAEPIIHILFERGAFVAEDTFYTAKVLSYFALGLPAYIIIKVLVSCFFAREDTKTPLYISIVSVITNVVLSLLLIGSMREMGIAVATAISAWVNALLLYLFLAIRNHMKFDDLLV
;
A
#
# COMPACT_ATOMS: atom_id res chain seq x y z
N VAL A 1 16.27 3.93 8.88
CA VAL A 1 15.80 4.82 9.96
C VAL A 1 14.96 5.96 9.40
N VAL A 2 15.40 6.71 8.37
CA VAL A 2 14.65 7.89 7.87
C VAL A 2 13.35 7.49 7.15
N GLY A 3 13.35 6.41 6.35
CA GLY A 3 12.16 5.95 5.62
C GLY A 3 11.01 5.48 6.54
N SER A 4 11.33 4.85 7.69
CA SER A 4 10.32 4.50 8.68
C SER A 4 9.73 5.75 9.36
N GLY A 5 10.50 6.81 9.49
CA GLY A 5 10.02 8.10 10.02
C GLY A 5 8.92 8.73 9.15
N VAL A 6 9.08 8.70 7.82
CA VAL A 6 8.07 9.24 6.88
C VAL A 6 6.74 8.49 7.00
N ILE A 7 6.78 7.16 7.17
CA ILE A 7 5.57 6.35 7.36
C ILE A 7 4.89 6.71 8.68
N GLN A 8 5.65 6.87 9.77
CA GLN A 8 5.10 7.25 11.06
C GLN A 8 4.47 8.65 11.04
N LEU A 9 5.09 9.61 10.36
CA LEU A 9 4.52 10.94 10.16
C LEU A 9 3.18 10.87 9.42
N ASN A 10 3.07 10.04 8.38
CA ASN A 10 1.81 9.86 7.65
C ASN A 10 0.68 9.33 8.56
N ILE A 11 0.99 8.36 9.43
CA ILE A 11 0.03 7.81 10.39
C ILE A 11 -0.42 8.89 11.38
N VAL A 12 0.52 9.67 11.94
CA VAL A 12 0.22 10.75 12.87
C VAL A 12 -0.66 11.82 12.21
N ILE A 13 -0.30 12.28 11.02
CA ILE A 13 -1.06 13.28 10.27
C ILE A 13 -2.47 12.74 9.95
N GLY A 14 -2.57 11.49 9.49
CA GLY A 14 -3.86 10.85 9.23
C GLY A 14 -4.75 10.77 10.47
N THR A 15 -4.17 10.47 11.64
CA THR A 15 -4.89 10.46 12.92
C THR A 15 -5.34 11.87 13.34
N ILE A 16 -4.50 12.89 13.13
CA ILE A 16 -4.87 14.28 13.39
C ILE A 16 -6.03 14.70 12.49
N ILE A 17 -5.97 14.39 11.20
CA ILE A 17 -7.06 14.69 10.27
C ILE A 17 -8.35 13.94 10.67
N ALA A 18 -8.24 12.67 11.06
CA ALA A 18 -9.38 11.88 11.52
C ALA A 18 -10.00 12.41 12.84
N SER A 19 -9.23 13.11 13.68
CA SER A 19 -9.74 13.69 14.93
C SER A 19 -10.76 14.83 14.73
N PHE A 20 -10.81 15.42 13.54
CA PHE A 20 -11.84 16.42 13.19
C PHE A 20 -13.17 15.78 12.74
N LEU A 21 -13.22 14.47 12.60
CA LEU A 21 -14.41 13.72 12.23
C LEU A 21 -15.27 13.38 13.48
N PRO A 22 -16.54 13.01 13.26
CA PRO A 22 -17.41 12.56 14.37
C PRO A 22 -16.82 11.40 15.17
N VAL A 23 -17.33 11.24 16.39
CA VAL A 23 -16.95 10.15 17.30
C VAL A 23 -17.17 8.80 16.58
N GLY A 24 -16.18 7.90 16.67
CA GLY A 24 -16.19 6.59 16.01
C GLY A 24 -15.31 6.53 14.75
N ALA A 25 -15.13 7.63 14.02
CA ALA A 25 -14.39 7.63 12.75
C ALA A 25 -12.96 7.07 12.83
N ILE A 26 -12.22 7.40 13.89
CA ILE A 26 -10.86 6.86 14.13
C ILE A 26 -10.93 5.35 14.32
N SER A 27 -11.93 4.85 15.04
CA SER A 27 -12.12 3.41 15.28
C SER A 27 -12.44 2.68 13.97
N HIS A 28 -13.32 3.25 13.13
CA HIS A 28 -13.66 2.69 11.82
C HIS A 28 -12.42 2.52 10.93
N ILE A 29 -11.59 3.58 10.86
CA ILE A 29 -10.32 3.54 10.11
C ILE A 29 -9.38 2.50 10.70
N TYR A 30 -9.25 2.43 12.02
CA TYR A 30 -8.35 1.50 12.69
C TYR A 30 -8.71 0.04 12.45
N TYR A 31 -9.99 -0.33 12.61
CA TYR A 31 -10.44 -1.70 12.37
C TYR A 31 -10.30 -2.10 10.89
N ALA A 32 -10.66 -1.22 9.97
CA ALA A 32 -10.49 -1.44 8.54
C ALA A 32 -9.01 -1.63 8.16
N ASP A 33 -8.11 -0.78 8.68
CA ASP A 33 -6.67 -0.86 8.43
C ASP A 33 -6.08 -2.18 8.93
N ARG A 34 -6.51 -2.69 10.10
CA ARG A 34 -6.05 -3.99 10.62
C ARG A 34 -6.35 -5.14 9.68
N LEU A 35 -7.55 -5.17 9.09
CA LEU A 35 -7.90 -6.20 8.12
C LEU A 35 -7.13 -6.04 6.80
N ASN A 36 -6.97 -4.82 6.32
CA ASN A 36 -6.17 -4.54 5.13
C ASN A 36 -4.69 -4.92 5.31
N GLN A 37 -4.15 -4.83 6.53
CA GLN A 37 -2.78 -5.23 6.84
C GLN A 37 -2.55 -6.75 6.82
N LEU A 38 -3.57 -7.60 6.96
CA LEU A 38 -3.39 -9.06 6.99
C LEU A 38 -2.76 -9.61 5.70
N PRO A 39 -3.34 -9.36 4.50
CA PRO A 39 -2.70 -9.78 3.26
C PRO A 39 -1.31 -9.13 3.09
N LEU A 40 -1.19 -7.83 3.42
CA LEU A 40 0.05 -7.09 3.26
C LEU A 40 1.19 -7.66 4.12
N ALA A 41 0.91 -8.10 5.35
CA ALA A 41 1.91 -8.68 6.24
C ALA A 41 2.39 -10.04 5.72
N ILE A 42 1.48 -10.91 5.30
CA ILE A 42 1.82 -12.25 4.79
C ILE A 42 2.75 -12.13 3.57
N PHE A 43 2.39 -11.31 2.59
CA PHE A 43 3.14 -11.19 1.35
C PHE A 43 4.34 -10.26 1.45
N GLY A 44 4.23 -9.18 2.24
CA GLY A 44 5.34 -8.25 2.44
C GLY A 44 6.54 -8.89 3.13
N ILE A 45 6.32 -9.80 4.07
CA ILE A 45 7.38 -10.56 4.75
C ILE A 45 8.04 -11.55 3.77
N ALA A 46 7.24 -12.33 3.04
CA ALA A 46 7.77 -13.31 2.09
C ALA A 46 8.64 -12.66 1.01
N LEU A 47 8.17 -11.56 0.43
CA LEU A 47 8.92 -10.80 -0.58
C LEU A 47 10.19 -10.17 0.00
N GLY A 48 10.13 -9.59 1.20
CA GLY A 48 11.29 -8.96 1.85
C GLY A 48 12.43 -9.92 2.14
N ILE A 49 12.12 -11.15 2.53
CA ILE A 49 13.13 -12.16 2.88
C ILE A 49 13.83 -12.72 1.64
N VAL A 50 13.09 -12.98 0.55
CA VAL A 50 13.61 -13.69 -0.62
C VAL A 50 14.10 -12.71 -1.71
N LEU A 51 13.38 -11.62 -1.92
CA LEU A 51 13.60 -10.73 -3.06
C LEU A 51 14.89 -9.93 -2.93
N LEU A 52 15.12 -9.27 -1.81
CA LEU A 52 16.26 -8.38 -1.64
C LEU A 52 17.62 -9.09 -1.77
N PRO A 53 17.86 -10.26 -1.14
CA PRO A 53 19.12 -10.99 -1.31
C PRO A 53 19.32 -11.49 -2.74
N SER A 54 18.24 -11.98 -3.40
CA SER A 54 18.30 -12.49 -4.77
C SER A 54 18.64 -11.40 -5.77
N LEU A 55 17.98 -10.23 -5.66
CA LEU A 55 18.27 -9.06 -6.49
C LEU A 55 19.70 -8.55 -6.26
N SER A 56 20.11 -8.42 -5.00
CA SER A 56 21.46 -7.93 -4.67
C SER A 56 22.56 -8.84 -5.24
N LYS A 57 22.33 -10.15 -5.25
CA LYS A 57 23.25 -11.12 -5.84
C LYS A 57 23.33 -10.95 -7.37
N ALA A 58 22.21 -10.91 -8.05
CA ALA A 58 22.16 -10.75 -9.52
C ALA A 58 22.80 -9.42 -9.97
N ILE A 59 22.52 -8.32 -9.26
CA ILE A 59 23.09 -7.00 -9.55
C ILE A 59 24.60 -7.01 -9.36
N LYS A 60 25.14 -7.61 -8.28
CA LYS A 60 26.60 -7.72 -8.04
C LYS A 60 27.29 -8.55 -9.11
N GLN A 61 26.60 -9.52 -9.70
CA GLN A 61 27.12 -10.33 -10.81
C GLN A 61 26.99 -9.64 -12.18
N SER A 62 26.42 -8.42 -12.23
CA SER A 62 26.12 -7.67 -13.46
C SER A 62 25.23 -8.47 -14.43
N ASP A 63 24.43 -9.41 -13.92
CA ASP A 63 23.48 -10.22 -14.68
C ASP A 63 22.15 -9.47 -14.79
N GLN A 64 22.03 -8.68 -15.86
CA GLN A 64 20.86 -7.84 -16.10
C GLN A 64 19.63 -8.67 -16.48
N GLU A 65 19.83 -9.81 -17.17
CA GLU A 65 18.73 -10.68 -17.59
C GLU A 65 18.08 -11.34 -16.35
N THR A 66 18.89 -11.96 -15.50
CA THR A 66 18.41 -12.52 -14.22
C THR A 66 17.78 -11.46 -13.34
N THR A 67 18.36 -10.24 -13.27
CA THR A 67 17.80 -9.14 -12.50
C THR A 67 16.39 -8.76 -12.98
N ASN A 68 16.21 -8.56 -14.29
CA ASN A 68 14.91 -8.24 -14.89
C ASN A 68 13.89 -9.37 -14.66
N ASN A 69 14.31 -10.62 -14.82
CA ASN A 69 13.43 -11.77 -14.61
C ASN A 69 12.95 -11.83 -13.14
N ILE A 70 13.84 -11.67 -12.16
CA ILE A 70 13.45 -11.63 -10.74
C ILE A 70 12.45 -10.49 -10.48
N GLN A 71 12.67 -9.31 -11.04
CA GLN A 71 11.78 -8.15 -10.87
C GLN A 71 10.39 -8.44 -11.46
N ASN A 72 10.32 -8.90 -12.71
CA ASN A 72 9.05 -9.17 -13.41
C ASN A 72 8.26 -10.27 -12.70
N ARG A 73 8.89 -11.40 -12.36
CA ARG A 73 8.24 -12.50 -11.62
C ARG A 73 7.75 -12.08 -10.25
N SER A 74 8.48 -11.19 -9.57
CA SER A 74 8.04 -10.66 -8.27
C SER A 74 6.81 -9.77 -8.40
N ILE A 75 6.70 -8.98 -9.47
CA ILE A 75 5.51 -8.16 -9.74
C ILE A 75 4.32 -9.05 -10.14
N GLU A 76 4.52 -10.00 -11.06
CA GLU A 76 3.49 -10.97 -11.45
C GLU A 76 2.90 -11.68 -10.23
N PHE A 77 3.78 -12.23 -9.39
CA PHE A 77 3.37 -12.93 -8.17
C PHE A 77 2.64 -12.00 -7.19
N SER A 78 3.11 -10.75 -7.07
CA SER A 78 2.47 -9.73 -6.25
C SER A 78 1.06 -9.42 -6.73
N LEU A 79 0.86 -9.27 -8.05
CA LEU A 79 -0.44 -9.03 -8.66
C LEU A 79 -1.36 -10.24 -8.53
N LEU A 80 -0.84 -11.46 -8.80
CA LEU A 80 -1.60 -12.70 -8.71
C LEU A 80 -2.25 -12.89 -7.33
N ILE A 81 -1.60 -12.43 -6.29
CA ILE A 81 -2.08 -12.58 -4.91
C ILE A 81 -2.86 -11.35 -4.44
N SER A 82 -2.37 -10.16 -4.76
CA SER A 82 -2.99 -8.93 -4.28
C SER A 82 -4.34 -8.65 -4.92
N LEU A 83 -4.53 -8.97 -6.21
CA LEU A 83 -5.79 -8.72 -6.91
C LEU A 83 -6.95 -9.55 -6.34
N PRO A 84 -6.85 -10.90 -6.19
CA PRO A 84 -7.91 -11.67 -5.55
C PRO A 84 -8.18 -11.23 -4.11
N SER A 85 -7.11 -10.90 -3.35
CA SER A 85 -7.25 -10.40 -1.98
C SER A 85 -7.98 -9.07 -1.92
N ALA A 86 -7.63 -8.12 -2.82
CA ALA A 86 -8.30 -6.83 -2.92
C ALA A 86 -9.77 -6.97 -3.30
N ILE A 87 -10.07 -7.80 -4.31
CA ILE A 87 -11.45 -8.08 -4.74
C ILE A 87 -12.24 -8.73 -3.60
N GLY A 88 -11.65 -9.72 -2.93
CA GLY A 88 -12.27 -10.39 -1.79
C GLY A 88 -12.60 -9.42 -0.65
N LEU A 89 -11.63 -8.60 -0.24
CA LEU A 89 -11.85 -7.58 0.80
C LEU A 89 -12.84 -6.50 0.35
N PHE A 90 -12.86 -6.12 -0.93
CA PHE A 90 -13.78 -5.13 -1.45
C PHE A 90 -15.24 -5.64 -1.43
N ILE A 91 -15.48 -6.87 -1.92
CA ILE A 91 -16.82 -7.44 -2.03
C ILE A 91 -17.33 -7.92 -0.66
N LEU A 92 -16.46 -8.54 0.13
CA LEU A 92 -16.82 -9.15 1.40
C LEU A 92 -16.58 -8.25 2.61
N ALA A 93 -16.32 -6.95 2.40
CA ALA A 93 -16.01 -6.00 3.48
C ALA A 93 -17.10 -6.03 4.58
N GLU A 94 -18.36 -5.86 4.19
CA GLU A 94 -19.48 -5.80 5.14
C GLU A 94 -19.68 -7.10 5.91
N PRO A 95 -19.81 -8.29 5.29
CA PRO A 95 -19.92 -9.54 6.04
C PRO A 95 -18.70 -9.84 6.92
N ILE A 96 -17.48 -9.48 6.49
CA ILE A 96 -16.27 -9.67 7.30
C ILE A 96 -16.35 -8.80 8.56
N ILE A 97 -16.65 -7.50 8.43
CA ILE A 97 -16.76 -6.59 9.58
C ILE A 97 -17.90 -7.01 10.50
N HIS A 98 -19.06 -7.35 9.95
CA HIS A 98 -20.21 -7.81 10.72
C HIS A 98 -19.86 -9.02 11.60
N ILE A 99 -19.28 -10.07 11.01
CA ILE A 99 -18.96 -11.30 11.74
C ILE A 99 -17.87 -11.08 12.80
N LEU A 100 -16.85 -10.25 12.49
CA LEU A 100 -15.69 -10.09 13.36
C LEU A 100 -15.93 -9.08 14.49
N PHE A 101 -16.66 -7.99 14.23
CA PHE A 101 -16.67 -6.83 15.12
C PHE A 101 -18.05 -6.43 15.62
N GLU A 102 -19.16 -6.76 14.93
CA GLU A 102 -20.51 -6.32 15.34
C GLU A 102 -20.98 -7.05 16.59
N ARG A 103 -20.58 -6.50 17.75
CA ARG A 103 -20.97 -6.99 19.07
C ARG A 103 -20.79 -5.90 20.13
N GLY A 104 -21.60 -5.96 21.19
CA GLY A 104 -21.53 -5.01 22.28
C GLY A 104 -21.81 -3.59 21.86
N ALA A 105 -20.83 -2.70 22.00
CA ALA A 105 -20.97 -1.30 21.63
C ALA A 105 -20.77 -1.03 20.13
N PHE A 106 -20.24 -1.99 19.36
CA PHE A 106 -20.05 -1.87 17.90
C PHE A 106 -21.35 -2.29 17.20
N VAL A 107 -22.08 -1.32 16.68
CA VAL A 107 -23.41 -1.51 16.10
C VAL A 107 -23.38 -1.55 14.58
N ALA A 108 -24.54 -1.86 13.96
CA ALA A 108 -24.65 -1.99 12.50
C ALA A 108 -24.22 -0.72 11.73
N GLU A 109 -24.37 0.47 12.33
CA GLU A 109 -23.90 1.71 11.73
C GLU A 109 -22.35 1.74 11.66
N ASP A 110 -21.66 1.28 12.71
CA ASP A 110 -20.20 1.17 12.73
C ASP A 110 -19.73 0.12 11.70
N THR A 111 -20.48 -0.98 11.56
CA THR A 111 -20.24 -2.00 10.52
C THR A 111 -20.26 -1.37 9.14
N PHE A 112 -21.29 -0.60 8.82
CA PHE A 112 -21.42 0.05 7.51
C PHE A 112 -20.25 0.98 7.21
N TYR A 113 -19.90 1.89 8.12
CA TYR A 113 -18.79 2.83 7.90
C TYR A 113 -17.45 2.12 7.82
N THR A 114 -17.17 1.17 8.71
CA THR A 114 -15.93 0.40 8.72
C THR A 114 -15.77 -0.43 7.45
N ALA A 115 -16.85 -1.06 6.97
CA ALA A 115 -16.83 -1.83 5.73
C ALA A 115 -16.56 -0.95 4.51
N LYS A 116 -17.14 0.24 4.44
CA LYS A 116 -16.84 1.22 3.37
C LYS A 116 -15.38 1.65 3.39
N VAL A 117 -14.83 1.97 4.55
CA VAL A 117 -13.40 2.30 4.70
C VAL A 117 -12.51 1.14 4.25
N LEU A 118 -12.85 -0.11 4.66
CA LEU A 118 -12.12 -1.31 4.24
C LEU A 118 -12.16 -1.51 2.73
N SER A 119 -13.32 -1.33 2.10
CA SER A 119 -13.47 -1.44 0.65
C SER A 119 -12.55 -0.45 -0.08
N TYR A 120 -12.46 0.79 0.38
CA TYR A 120 -11.55 1.77 -0.24
C TYR A 120 -10.08 1.46 0.02
N PHE A 121 -9.69 0.99 1.21
CA PHE A 121 -8.34 0.52 1.45
C PHE A 121 -7.95 -0.66 0.57
N ALA A 122 -8.88 -1.59 0.32
CA ALA A 122 -8.66 -2.75 -0.52
C ALA A 122 -8.24 -2.38 -1.95
N LEU A 123 -8.74 -1.25 -2.51
CA LEU A 123 -8.32 -0.73 -3.81
C LEU A 123 -6.83 -0.33 -3.85
N GLY A 124 -6.26 0.01 -2.71
CA GLY A 124 -4.84 0.32 -2.56
C GLY A 124 -3.95 -0.91 -2.37
N LEU A 125 -4.51 -2.08 -2.04
CA LEU A 125 -3.76 -3.27 -1.66
C LEU A 125 -2.75 -3.72 -2.72
N PRO A 126 -3.07 -3.80 -4.02
CA PRO A 126 -2.08 -4.13 -5.05
C PRO A 126 -0.93 -3.14 -5.09
N ALA A 127 -1.23 -1.84 -4.97
CA ALA A 127 -0.19 -0.81 -4.96
C ALA A 127 0.74 -0.95 -3.75
N TYR A 128 0.22 -1.22 -2.55
CA TYR A 128 1.05 -1.42 -1.36
C TYR A 128 2.03 -2.58 -1.51
N ILE A 129 1.61 -3.68 -2.13
CA ILE A 129 2.47 -4.85 -2.34
C ILE A 129 3.51 -4.56 -3.44
N ILE A 130 3.11 -3.95 -4.56
CA ILE A 130 4.02 -3.53 -5.63
C ILE A 130 5.10 -2.57 -5.11
N ILE A 131 4.74 -1.60 -4.25
CA ILE A 131 5.71 -0.69 -3.62
C ILE A 131 6.80 -1.48 -2.89
N LYS A 132 6.48 -2.56 -2.19
CA LYS A 132 7.49 -3.39 -1.50
C LYS A 132 8.50 -4.01 -2.47
N VAL A 133 8.04 -4.48 -3.62
CA VAL A 133 8.91 -5.01 -4.69
C VAL A 133 9.79 -3.91 -5.24
N LEU A 134 9.20 -2.79 -5.66
CA LEU A 134 9.93 -1.69 -6.29
C LEU A 134 10.96 -1.05 -5.36
N VAL A 135 10.62 -0.85 -4.09
CA VAL A 135 11.55 -0.35 -3.07
C VAL A 135 12.73 -1.32 -2.88
N SER A 136 12.49 -2.64 -2.89
CA SER A 136 13.55 -3.63 -2.82
C SER A 136 14.50 -3.55 -4.03
N CYS A 137 13.99 -3.18 -5.22
CA CYS A 137 14.82 -2.95 -6.40
C CYS A 137 15.79 -1.76 -6.24
N PHE A 138 15.35 -0.70 -5.56
CA PHE A 138 16.24 0.43 -5.22
C PHE A 138 17.24 0.06 -4.13
N PHE A 139 16.80 -0.62 -3.09
CA PHE A 139 17.69 -1.01 -1.97
C PHE A 139 18.76 -2.00 -2.41
N ALA A 140 18.45 -2.92 -3.34
CA ALA A 140 19.44 -3.84 -3.92
C ALA A 140 20.54 -3.10 -4.70
N ARG A 141 20.26 -1.85 -5.13
CA ARG A 141 21.23 -0.94 -5.79
C ARG A 141 21.82 0.11 -4.85
N GLU A 142 21.62 -0.06 -3.54
CA GLU A 142 22.07 0.87 -2.50
C GLU A 142 21.47 2.29 -2.60
N ASP A 143 20.43 2.47 -3.43
CA ASP A 143 19.72 3.74 -3.55
C ASP A 143 18.56 3.81 -2.55
N THR A 144 18.83 4.40 -1.39
CA THR A 144 17.81 4.66 -0.36
C THR A 144 17.18 6.04 -0.46
N LYS A 145 17.79 6.95 -1.25
CA LYS A 145 17.35 8.35 -1.36
C LYS A 145 16.12 8.49 -2.26
N THR A 146 16.14 7.83 -3.42
CA THR A 146 15.04 7.93 -4.38
C THR A 146 13.70 7.47 -3.79
N PRO A 147 13.58 6.27 -3.15
CA PRO A 147 12.35 5.87 -2.47
C PRO A 147 11.92 6.83 -1.36
N LEU A 148 12.87 7.44 -0.65
CA LEU A 148 12.56 8.41 0.39
C LEU A 148 11.87 9.65 -0.19
N TYR A 149 12.43 10.26 -1.25
CA TYR A 149 11.82 11.44 -1.89
C TYR A 149 10.44 11.13 -2.46
N ILE A 150 10.28 9.98 -3.11
CA ILE A 150 9.00 9.54 -3.64
C ILE A 150 7.98 9.33 -2.51
N SER A 151 8.40 8.75 -1.38
CA SER A 151 7.54 8.59 -0.20
C SER A 151 7.07 9.93 0.35
N ILE A 152 7.92 10.96 0.37
CA ILE A 152 7.54 12.32 0.79
C ILE A 152 6.47 12.89 -0.15
N VAL A 153 6.64 12.75 -1.47
CA VAL A 153 5.63 13.18 -2.46
C VAL A 153 4.32 12.46 -2.22
N SER A 154 4.36 11.14 -1.97
CA SER A 154 3.18 10.33 -1.68
C SER A 154 2.46 10.79 -0.40
N VAL A 155 3.19 11.12 0.67
CA VAL A 155 2.61 11.65 1.91
C VAL A 155 1.94 13.00 1.67
N ILE A 156 2.58 13.90 0.93
CA ILE A 156 1.98 15.19 0.58
C ILE A 156 0.68 14.97 -0.21
N THR A 157 0.70 14.08 -1.20
CA THR A 157 -0.49 13.71 -1.99
C THR A 157 -1.60 13.17 -1.08
N ASN A 158 -1.26 12.27 -0.16
CA ASN A 158 -2.21 11.72 0.81
C ASN A 158 -2.85 12.81 1.67
N VAL A 159 -2.05 13.70 2.24
CA VAL A 159 -2.54 14.79 3.10
C VAL A 159 -3.46 15.73 2.33
N VAL A 160 -3.03 16.17 1.15
CA VAL A 160 -3.83 17.07 0.31
C VAL A 160 -5.17 16.43 -0.06
N LEU A 161 -5.15 15.19 -0.54
CA LEU A 161 -6.39 14.48 -0.90
C LEU A 161 -7.27 14.21 0.31
N SER A 162 -6.71 13.85 1.47
CA SER A 162 -7.47 13.66 2.70
C SER A 162 -8.20 14.93 3.09
N LEU A 163 -7.53 16.09 3.07
CA LEU A 163 -8.14 17.37 3.40
C LEU A 163 -9.23 17.78 2.41
N LEU A 164 -9.06 17.48 1.12
CA LEU A 164 -10.08 17.77 0.10
C LEU A 164 -11.31 16.86 0.22
N LEU A 165 -11.10 15.59 0.56
CA LEU A 165 -12.17 14.58 0.57
C LEU A 165 -12.90 14.47 1.91
N ILE A 166 -12.28 14.92 3.03
CA ILE A 166 -12.87 14.77 4.36
C ILE A 166 -14.24 15.44 4.48
N GLY A 167 -14.45 16.58 3.82
CA GLY A 167 -15.71 17.31 3.88
C GLY A 167 -16.87 16.60 3.17
N SER A 168 -16.60 15.83 2.13
CA SER A 168 -17.62 15.14 1.31
C SER A 168 -17.77 13.65 1.65
N MET A 169 -16.67 13.00 2.05
CA MET A 169 -16.62 11.54 2.23
C MET A 169 -16.30 11.11 3.67
N ARG A 170 -16.08 12.05 4.60
CA ARG A 170 -15.73 11.74 6.00
C ARG A 170 -14.51 10.80 6.07
N GLU A 171 -14.55 9.76 6.94
CA GLU A 171 -13.50 8.74 7.10
C GLU A 171 -13.16 7.96 5.83
N MET A 172 -14.12 7.79 4.92
CA MET A 172 -13.90 7.14 3.63
C MET A 172 -12.96 7.97 2.76
N GLY A 173 -12.99 9.31 2.87
CA GLY A 173 -12.09 10.20 2.14
C GLY A 173 -10.63 9.96 2.48
N ILE A 174 -10.31 9.64 3.73
CA ILE A 174 -8.96 9.28 4.17
C ILE A 174 -8.51 7.96 3.53
N ALA A 175 -9.40 6.97 3.46
CA ALA A 175 -9.11 5.68 2.84
C ALA A 175 -8.86 5.80 1.33
N VAL A 176 -9.69 6.57 0.64
CA VAL A 176 -9.52 6.88 -0.80
C VAL A 176 -8.20 7.62 -1.05
N ALA A 177 -7.91 8.66 -0.25
CA ALA A 177 -6.66 9.40 -0.34
C ALA A 177 -5.44 8.49 -0.16
N THR A 178 -5.51 7.56 0.80
CA THR A 178 -4.45 6.59 1.07
C THR A 178 -4.26 5.61 -0.10
N ALA A 179 -5.34 5.10 -0.68
CA ALA A 179 -5.26 4.23 -1.85
C ALA A 179 -4.67 4.96 -3.07
N ILE A 180 -5.14 6.17 -3.38
CA ILE A 180 -4.62 6.97 -4.51
C ILE A 180 -3.15 7.30 -4.30
N SER A 181 -2.75 7.74 -3.11
CA SER A 181 -1.36 8.08 -2.82
C SER A 181 -0.42 6.87 -2.93
N ALA A 182 -0.90 5.66 -2.61
CA ALA A 182 -0.15 4.44 -2.82
C ALA A 182 0.05 4.14 -4.32
N TRP A 183 -0.96 4.33 -5.15
CA TRP A 183 -0.82 4.18 -6.61
C TRP A 183 0.13 5.24 -7.20
N VAL A 184 0.07 6.48 -6.73
CA VAL A 184 1.03 7.53 -7.12
C VAL A 184 2.45 7.12 -6.74
N ASN A 185 2.65 6.60 -5.52
CA ASN A 185 3.95 6.10 -5.07
C ASN A 185 4.47 4.96 -5.95
N ALA A 186 3.64 3.94 -6.21
CA ALA A 186 4.00 2.80 -7.07
C ALA A 186 4.37 3.25 -8.48
N LEU A 187 3.58 4.15 -9.06
CA LEU A 187 3.82 4.70 -10.39
C LEU A 187 5.14 5.48 -10.45
N LEU A 188 5.41 6.35 -9.48
CA LEU A 188 6.65 7.12 -9.43
C LEU A 188 7.86 6.20 -9.26
N LEU A 189 7.82 5.22 -8.37
CA LEU A 189 8.89 4.24 -8.20
C LEU A 189 9.17 3.50 -9.52
N TYR A 190 8.12 3.03 -10.19
CA TYR A 190 8.25 2.37 -11.47
C TYR A 190 8.86 3.28 -12.55
N LEU A 191 8.36 4.51 -12.69
CA LEU A 191 8.87 5.47 -13.68
C LEU A 191 10.35 5.77 -13.47
N PHE A 192 10.79 5.97 -12.22
CA PHE A 192 12.20 6.20 -11.93
C PHE A 192 13.10 5.00 -12.25
N LEU A 193 12.63 3.75 -12.01
CA LEU A 193 13.35 2.54 -12.42
C LEU A 193 13.42 2.41 -13.94
N ALA A 194 12.33 2.71 -14.65
CA ALA A 194 12.27 2.66 -16.10
C ALA A 194 13.18 3.70 -16.77
N ILE A 195 13.14 4.97 -16.31
CA ILE A 195 13.99 6.06 -16.83
C ILE A 195 15.47 5.73 -16.65
N ARG A 196 15.85 5.07 -15.56
CA ARG A 196 17.24 4.65 -15.31
C ARG A 196 17.64 3.36 -16.04
N ASN A 197 16.78 2.79 -16.86
CA ASN A 197 16.97 1.47 -17.52
C ASN A 197 17.26 0.33 -16.53
N HIS A 198 16.76 0.45 -15.29
CA HIS A 198 16.93 -0.54 -14.25
C HIS A 198 15.82 -1.60 -14.23
N MET A 199 14.80 -1.42 -15.06
CA MET A 199 13.66 -2.33 -15.17
C MET A 199 13.09 -2.27 -16.59
N LYS A 200 12.86 -3.44 -17.17
CA LYS A 200 12.12 -3.60 -18.44
C LYS A 200 11.04 -4.66 -18.22
N PHE A 201 9.82 -4.34 -18.62
CA PHE A 201 8.76 -5.34 -18.63
C PHE A 201 9.02 -6.40 -19.71
N ASP A 202 8.72 -7.64 -19.36
CA ASP A 202 8.69 -8.77 -20.29
C ASP A 202 7.37 -8.75 -21.06
N ASP A 203 7.37 -9.33 -22.29
CA ASP A 203 6.17 -9.44 -23.15
C ASP A 203 5.01 -10.22 -22.47
N LEU A 204 5.27 -10.91 -21.38
CA LEU A 204 4.28 -11.61 -20.57
C LEU A 204 3.48 -10.71 -19.60
N LEU A 205 3.94 -9.47 -19.36
CA LEU A 205 3.27 -8.49 -18.50
C LEU A 205 2.49 -7.42 -19.31
N VAL A 206 2.60 -7.44 -20.63
CA VAL A 206 1.88 -6.60 -21.57
C VAL A 206 0.79 -7.41 -22.25
#